data_7037b1d3132254d536e3db535105a00e
#
_entry.id   7037b1d3132254d536e3db535105a00e
#
_cell.length_a   1.000
_cell.length_b   1.000
_cell.length_c   1.000
_cell.angle_alpha   90.00
_cell.angle_beta   90.00
_cell.angle_gamma   90.00
#
_symmetry.space_group_name_H-M   'P 1'
#
loop_
_entity.id
_entity.type
_entity.pdbx_description
1 polymer ?
#
loop_
_entity_poly.entity_id
_entity_poly.type
_entity_poly.pdbx_seq_one_letter_code
_entity_poly.pdbx_strand_id
1 'polypeptide(L)'
;MISLTKGEGFGRPLLEFSLVNKPIIASAWSGQIDFLDRELSILVGGELKPLHKSSVQEEVLVEGSSWFFPYDNHAMAAMKEVQKNYDKYRVNAKKLGYKNRTNFSFEKMKEALGEILTNHVPVFPKQIELMLPKLNLPKLEKID
;
A
#
# COMPACT_ATOMS: atom_id res chain seq x y z
N MET A 1 -0.97 18.27 -6.62
CA MET A 1 -0.46 17.09 -7.34
C MET A 1 -1.59 16.49 -8.15
N ILE A 2 -1.30 15.97 -9.34
CA ILE A 2 -2.24 15.16 -10.10
C ILE A 2 -1.59 13.80 -10.42
N SER A 3 -2.37 12.72 -10.27
CA SER A 3 -1.93 11.35 -10.58
C SER A 3 -3.12 10.56 -11.13
N LEU A 4 -3.10 10.31 -12.43
CA LEU A 4 -4.15 9.57 -13.15
C LEU A 4 -3.64 8.16 -13.51
N THR A 5 -3.07 7.47 -12.53
CA THR A 5 -2.54 6.13 -12.69
C THR A 5 -3.63 5.10 -12.98
N LYS A 6 -3.28 4.07 -13.72
CA LYS A 6 -4.16 2.96 -14.09
C LYS A 6 -4.29 1.90 -12.99
N GLY A 7 -3.36 1.90 -12.06
CA GLY A 7 -3.32 1.04 -10.88
C GLY A 7 -2.10 1.37 -10.03
N GLU A 8 -2.25 1.25 -8.73
CA GLU A 8 -1.21 1.46 -7.74
C GLU A 8 -1.34 0.40 -6.66
N GLY A 9 -0.26 -0.22 -6.24
CA GLY A 9 -0.31 -1.14 -5.12
C GLY A 9 -0.76 -0.44 -3.83
N PHE A 10 -0.15 0.70 -3.53
CA PHE A 10 -0.51 1.54 -2.40
C PHE A 10 -0.58 3.03 -2.76
N GLY A 11 0.31 3.52 -3.63
CA GLY A 11 0.36 4.93 -4.01
C GLY A 11 1.17 5.79 -3.03
N ARG A 12 2.30 5.29 -2.54
CA ARG A 12 3.16 5.97 -1.57
C ARG A 12 3.50 7.43 -1.92
N PRO A 13 3.82 7.80 -3.17
CA PRO A 13 4.07 9.19 -3.54
C PRO A 13 2.88 10.12 -3.26
N LEU A 14 1.65 9.63 -3.41
CA LEU A 14 0.42 10.39 -3.09
C LEU A 14 0.24 10.55 -1.58
N LEU A 15 0.51 9.49 -0.80
CA LEU A 15 0.48 9.58 0.66
C LEU A 15 1.50 10.62 1.16
N GLU A 16 2.74 10.54 0.72
CA GLU A 16 3.81 11.48 1.09
C GLU A 16 3.46 12.92 0.69
N PHE A 17 2.89 13.12 -0.51
CA PHE A 17 2.46 14.44 -0.94
C PHE A 17 1.28 14.98 -0.12
N SER A 18 0.40 14.15 0.39
CA SER A 18 -0.70 14.59 1.26
C SER A 18 -0.19 15.32 2.51
N LEU A 19 1.01 14.97 3.00
CA LEU A 19 1.62 15.54 4.19
C LEU A 19 2.11 16.99 4.01
N VAL A 20 2.23 17.46 2.75
CA VAL A 20 2.59 18.86 2.46
C VAL A 20 1.38 19.80 2.40
N ASN A 21 0.18 19.30 2.71
CA ASN A 21 -1.05 20.07 2.83
C ASN A 21 -1.45 20.83 1.55
N LYS A 22 -1.22 20.20 0.39
CA LYS A 22 -1.61 20.71 -0.93
C LYS A 22 -2.63 19.80 -1.60
N PRO A 23 -3.55 20.34 -2.42
CA PRO A 23 -4.59 19.55 -3.08
C PRO A 23 -4.05 18.41 -3.92
N ILE A 24 -4.78 17.30 -3.91
CA ILE A 24 -4.50 16.10 -4.72
C ILE A 24 -5.70 15.80 -5.60
N ILE A 25 -5.42 15.55 -6.88
CA ILE A 25 -6.36 14.99 -7.86
C ILE A 25 -5.79 13.62 -8.24
N ALA A 26 -6.56 12.55 -8.05
CA ALA A 26 -6.10 11.20 -8.34
C ALA A 26 -7.20 10.32 -8.90
N SER A 27 -6.83 9.21 -9.57
CA SER A 27 -7.78 8.18 -9.98
C SER A 27 -8.54 7.62 -8.76
N ALA A 28 -9.86 7.45 -8.89
CA ALA A 28 -10.72 6.86 -7.85
C ALA A 28 -10.61 5.34 -7.81
N TRP A 29 -9.40 4.80 -7.87
CA TRP A 29 -9.15 3.37 -8.02
C TRP A 29 -7.84 2.94 -7.37
N SER A 30 -7.81 1.68 -6.89
CA SER A 30 -6.62 1.01 -6.39
C SER A 30 -6.13 1.55 -5.03
N GLY A 31 -4.90 1.25 -4.62
CA GLY A 31 -4.40 1.43 -3.25
C GLY A 31 -4.49 2.85 -2.68
N GLN A 32 -4.45 3.89 -3.51
CA GLN A 32 -4.53 5.26 -3.02
C GLN A 32 -5.89 5.63 -2.40
N ILE A 33 -6.97 4.89 -2.67
CA ILE A 33 -8.28 5.17 -2.07
C ILE A 33 -8.33 4.86 -0.56
N ASP A 34 -7.37 4.12 -0.03
CA ASP A 34 -7.29 3.80 1.39
C ASP A 34 -6.95 5.02 2.25
N PHE A 35 -6.24 5.99 1.68
CA PHE A 35 -5.81 7.20 2.39
C PHE A 35 -6.26 8.52 1.74
N LEU A 36 -6.74 8.50 0.49
CA LEU A 36 -7.33 9.66 -0.17
C LEU A 36 -8.84 9.71 0.09
N ASP A 37 -9.20 10.44 1.14
CA ASP A 37 -10.60 10.67 1.51
C ASP A 37 -11.33 11.45 0.40
N ARG A 38 -12.53 10.99 0.02
CA ARG A 38 -13.36 11.60 -1.05
C ARG A 38 -13.83 13.02 -0.74
N GLU A 39 -13.95 13.35 0.55
CA GLU A 39 -14.36 14.70 0.98
C GLU A 39 -13.17 15.66 1.05
N LEU A 40 -11.95 15.13 1.18
CA LEU A 40 -10.74 15.90 1.42
C LEU A 40 -9.79 15.94 0.21
N SER A 41 -10.00 15.08 -0.77
CA SER A 41 -9.25 15.01 -2.04
C SER A 41 -10.21 14.95 -3.23
N ILE A 42 -9.69 15.05 -4.45
CA ILE A 42 -10.50 14.95 -5.65
C ILE A 42 -10.18 13.65 -6.35
N LEU A 43 -11.14 12.72 -6.27
CA LEU A 43 -11.04 11.41 -6.89
C LEU A 43 -11.78 11.41 -8.24
N VAL A 44 -11.01 11.25 -9.31
CA VAL A 44 -11.51 11.19 -10.69
C VAL A 44 -12.05 9.81 -10.99
N GLY A 45 -13.34 9.74 -11.32
CA GLY A 45 -13.99 8.50 -11.76
C GLY A 45 -13.48 8.02 -13.10
N GLY A 46 -13.71 6.75 -13.39
CA GLY A 46 -13.27 6.10 -14.61
C GLY A 46 -13.89 4.72 -14.75
N GLU A 47 -13.35 3.90 -15.62
CA GLU A 47 -13.81 2.55 -15.90
C GLU A 47 -12.64 1.57 -16.01
N LEU A 48 -12.86 0.32 -15.64
CA LEU A 48 -11.93 -0.78 -15.88
C LEU A 48 -12.11 -1.29 -17.31
N LYS A 49 -11.01 -1.32 -18.09
CA LYS A 49 -10.99 -1.90 -19.42
C LYS A 49 -9.98 -3.03 -19.50
N PRO A 50 -10.29 -4.11 -20.23
CA PRO A 50 -9.33 -5.18 -20.48
C PRO A 50 -8.04 -4.64 -21.08
N LEU A 51 -6.94 -5.27 -20.71
CA LEU A 51 -5.63 -4.97 -21.27
C LEU A 51 -5.60 -5.25 -22.76
N HIS A 52 -5.09 -4.31 -23.57
CA HIS A 52 -4.90 -4.57 -24.99
C HIS A 52 -3.81 -5.64 -25.18
N LYS A 53 -4.01 -6.55 -26.12
CA LYS A 53 -3.07 -7.67 -26.35
C LYS A 53 -1.62 -7.23 -26.57
N SER A 54 -1.40 -6.08 -27.21
CA SER A 54 -0.05 -5.52 -27.42
C SER A 54 0.64 -5.02 -26.14
N SER A 55 -0.09 -4.88 -25.05
CA SER A 55 0.44 -4.46 -23.75
C SER A 55 0.74 -5.63 -22.81
N VAL A 56 0.38 -6.84 -23.22
CA VAL A 56 0.69 -8.06 -22.46
C VAL A 56 2.20 -8.28 -22.48
N GLN A 57 2.78 -8.45 -21.30
CA GLN A 57 4.17 -8.84 -21.09
C GLN A 57 4.17 -10.08 -20.22
N GLU A 58 4.72 -11.15 -20.72
CA GLU A 58 4.84 -12.40 -19.98
C GLU A 58 5.47 -12.14 -18.60
N GLU A 59 4.90 -12.73 -17.56
CA GLU A 59 5.29 -12.58 -16.14
C GLU A 59 5.06 -11.20 -15.50
N VAL A 60 4.73 -10.16 -16.27
CA VAL A 60 4.52 -8.79 -15.73
C VAL A 60 3.08 -8.34 -15.89
N LEU A 61 2.53 -8.40 -17.08
CA LEU A 61 1.16 -7.99 -17.40
C LEU A 61 0.43 -9.17 -18.02
N VAL A 62 -0.33 -9.88 -17.20
CA VAL A 62 -0.99 -11.15 -17.57
C VAL A 62 -2.21 -10.88 -18.46
N GLU A 63 -2.42 -11.73 -19.44
CA GLU A 63 -3.63 -11.71 -20.29
C GLU A 63 -4.90 -11.83 -19.43
N GLY A 64 -5.93 -11.08 -19.74
CA GLY A 64 -7.17 -11.01 -18.96
C GLY A 64 -7.15 -9.97 -17.84
N SER A 65 -6.01 -9.35 -17.55
CA SER A 65 -5.93 -8.22 -16.62
C SER A 65 -6.64 -6.98 -17.17
N SER A 66 -7.00 -6.07 -16.27
CA SER A 66 -7.66 -4.81 -16.61
C SER A 66 -6.93 -3.62 -16.04
N TRP A 67 -6.97 -2.50 -16.75
CA TRP A 67 -6.50 -1.21 -16.29
C TRP A 67 -7.65 -0.26 -16.02
N PHE A 68 -7.49 0.62 -15.05
CA PHE A 68 -8.41 1.71 -14.82
C PHE A 68 -8.10 2.90 -15.76
N PHE A 69 -9.13 3.37 -16.43
CA PHE A 69 -9.05 4.54 -17.31
C PHE A 69 -9.89 5.67 -16.70
N PRO A 70 -9.25 6.67 -16.07
CA PRO A 70 -9.97 7.83 -15.56
C PRO A 70 -10.58 8.63 -16.72
N TYR A 71 -11.73 9.28 -16.48
CA TYR A 71 -12.38 10.11 -17.48
C TYR A 71 -11.64 11.43 -17.64
N ASP A 72 -11.08 11.70 -18.82
CA ASP A 72 -10.29 12.89 -19.11
C ASP A 72 -11.06 14.19 -18.87
N ASN A 73 -12.35 14.23 -19.25
CA ASN A 73 -13.21 15.39 -19.02
C ASN A 73 -13.39 15.68 -17.51
N HIS A 74 -13.50 14.65 -16.66
CA HIS A 74 -13.57 14.83 -15.21
C HIS A 74 -12.23 15.32 -14.65
N ALA A 75 -11.11 14.81 -15.15
CA ALA A 75 -9.78 15.27 -14.75
C ALA A 75 -9.56 16.74 -15.11
N MET A 76 -9.93 17.13 -16.34
CA MET A 76 -9.84 18.53 -16.78
C MET A 76 -10.75 19.46 -15.96
N ALA A 77 -11.97 19.02 -15.65
CA ALA A 77 -12.89 19.78 -14.82
C ALA A 77 -12.33 19.95 -13.40
N ALA A 78 -11.78 18.88 -12.81
CA ALA A 78 -11.16 18.91 -11.50
C ALA A 78 -9.98 19.89 -11.43
N MET A 79 -9.11 19.91 -12.43
CA MET A 79 -7.99 20.87 -12.49
C MET A 79 -8.47 22.31 -12.53
N LYS A 80 -9.46 22.62 -13.38
CA LYS A 80 -10.06 23.97 -13.47
C LYS A 80 -10.73 24.38 -12.17
N GLU A 81 -11.44 23.45 -11.54
CA GLU A 81 -12.12 23.68 -10.26
C GLU A 81 -11.13 23.98 -9.13
N VAL A 82 -10.05 23.19 -9.01
CA VAL A 82 -8.99 23.45 -8.02
C VAL A 82 -8.31 24.78 -8.27
N GLN A 83 -8.03 25.12 -9.52
CA GLN A 83 -7.44 26.42 -9.86
C GLN A 83 -8.33 27.59 -9.42
N LYS A 84 -9.63 27.49 -9.69
CA LYS A 84 -10.62 28.55 -9.36
C LYS A 84 -10.84 28.68 -7.86
N ASN A 85 -10.88 27.58 -7.13
CA ASN A 85 -11.26 27.51 -5.71
C ASN A 85 -10.13 26.96 -4.83
N TYR A 86 -8.88 27.35 -5.12
CA TYR A 86 -7.68 26.76 -4.51
C TYR A 86 -7.69 26.78 -2.99
N ASP A 87 -8.11 27.90 -2.38
CA ASP A 87 -8.11 28.03 -0.91
C ASP A 87 -9.05 27.04 -0.22
N LYS A 88 -10.22 26.77 -0.81
CA LYS A 88 -11.14 25.73 -0.33
C LYS A 88 -10.47 24.36 -0.33
N TYR A 89 -9.83 23.99 -1.42
CA TYR A 89 -9.14 22.69 -1.55
C TYR A 89 -7.89 22.61 -0.67
N ARG A 90 -7.22 23.72 -0.43
CA ARG A 90 -6.10 23.81 0.51
C ARG A 90 -6.52 23.54 1.95
N VAL A 91 -7.69 24.01 2.38
CA VAL A 91 -8.24 23.70 3.70
C VAL A 91 -8.49 22.20 3.84
N ASN A 92 -9.11 21.59 2.85
CA ASN A 92 -9.35 20.15 2.83
C ASN A 92 -8.03 19.35 2.82
N ALA A 93 -7.04 19.78 2.03
CA ALA A 93 -5.73 19.16 1.98
C ALA A 93 -4.99 19.19 3.35
N LYS A 94 -5.16 20.26 4.14
CA LYS A 94 -4.62 20.31 5.51
C LYS A 94 -5.26 19.27 6.42
N LYS A 95 -6.59 19.10 6.33
CA LYS A 95 -7.31 18.06 7.08
C LYS A 95 -6.86 16.66 6.67
N LEU A 96 -6.70 16.41 5.36
CA LEU A 96 -6.18 15.16 4.84
C LEU A 96 -4.77 14.87 5.35
N GLY A 97 -3.88 15.85 5.27
CA GLY A 97 -2.50 15.71 5.76
C GLY A 97 -2.43 15.41 7.26
N TYR A 98 -3.29 16.00 8.07
CA TYR A 98 -3.40 15.67 9.49
C TYR A 98 -3.89 14.23 9.70
N LYS A 99 -4.99 13.84 9.03
CA LYS A 99 -5.56 12.48 9.08
C LYS A 99 -4.50 11.43 8.70
N ASN A 100 -3.79 11.65 7.59
CA ASN A 100 -2.81 10.69 7.10
C ASN A 100 -1.56 10.62 8.00
N ARG A 101 -1.09 11.74 8.54
CA ARG A 101 0.03 11.75 9.50
C ARG A 101 -0.28 10.94 10.75
N THR A 102 -1.54 10.97 11.21
CA THR A 102 -1.98 10.21 12.38
C THR A 102 -2.16 8.73 12.08
N ASN A 103 -2.83 8.41 10.94
CA ASN A 103 -3.25 7.04 10.66
C ASN A 103 -2.16 6.19 9.99
N PHE A 104 -1.19 6.82 9.32
CA PHE A 104 -0.09 6.15 8.62
C PHE A 104 1.27 6.48 9.25
N SER A 105 1.29 6.62 10.58
CA SER A 105 2.53 6.75 11.34
C SER A 105 3.21 5.39 11.53
N PHE A 106 4.50 5.43 11.89
CA PHE A 106 5.25 4.22 12.23
C PHE A 106 4.63 3.48 13.40
N GLU A 107 4.15 4.21 14.41
CA GLU A 107 3.48 3.65 15.59
C GLU A 107 2.22 2.88 15.20
N LYS A 108 1.39 3.46 14.33
CA LYS A 108 0.18 2.79 13.83
C LYS A 108 0.49 1.54 13.00
N MET A 109 1.52 1.59 12.19
CA MET A 109 1.98 0.42 11.44
C MET A 109 2.47 -0.68 12.38
N LYS A 110 3.23 -0.32 13.42
CA LYS A 110 3.72 -1.26 14.45
C LYS A 110 2.57 -1.90 15.23
N GLU A 111 1.56 -1.11 15.64
CA GLU A 111 0.35 -1.61 16.29
C GLU A 111 -0.37 -2.63 15.39
N ALA A 112 -0.69 -2.26 14.16
CA ALA A 112 -1.40 -3.12 13.21
C ALA A 112 -0.63 -4.42 12.92
N LEU A 113 0.69 -4.34 12.73
CA LEU A 113 1.53 -5.52 12.54
C LEU A 113 1.53 -6.40 13.80
N GLY A 114 1.62 -5.79 14.99
CA GLY A 114 1.57 -6.52 16.26
C GLY A 114 0.27 -7.30 16.44
N GLU A 115 -0.87 -6.70 16.10
CA GLU A 115 -2.18 -7.38 16.12
C GLU A 115 -2.24 -8.54 15.13
N ILE A 116 -1.76 -8.35 13.89
CA ILE A 116 -1.71 -9.42 12.89
C ILE A 116 -0.85 -10.59 13.38
N LEU A 117 0.34 -10.31 13.89
CA LEU A 117 1.24 -11.35 14.38
C LEU A 117 0.63 -12.10 15.59
N THR A 118 -0.01 -11.39 16.52
CA THR A 118 -0.64 -12.00 17.67
C THR A 118 -1.80 -12.92 17.30
N ASN A 119 -2.60 -12.52 16.30
CA ASN A 119 -3.82 -13.24 15.95
C ASN A 119 -3.61 -14.35 14.91
N HIS A 120 -2.56 -14.29 14.11
CA HIS A 120 -2.41 -15.16 12.93
C HIS A 120 -1.12 -15.98 12.91
N VAL A 121 -0.12 -15.64 13.73
CA VAL A 121 1.10 -16.46 13.80
C VAL A 121 0.84 -17.67 14.70
N PRO A 122 1.02 -18.91 14.21
CA PRO A 122 0.84 -20.10 15.01
C PRO A 122 1.89 -20.15 16.13
N VAL A 123 1.49 -20.71 17.28
CA VAL A 123 2.45 -20.99 18.36
C VAL A 123 3.35 -22.13 17.90
N PHE A 124 4.60 -21.84 17.64
CA PHE A 124 5.58 -22.87 17.31
C PHE A 124 5.93 -23.66 18.56
N PRO A 125 6.03 -25.01 18.47
CA PRO A 125 6.49 -25.82 19.58
C PRO A 125 7.92 -25.39 19.99
N LYS A 126 8.15 -25.25 21.28
CA LYS A 126 9.50 -24.97 21.78
C LYS A 126 10.43 -26.09 21.32
N GLN A 127 11.57 -25.69 20.74
CA GLN A 127 12.61 -26.65 20.36
C GLN A 127 13.04 -27.41 21.62
N ILE A 128 12.77 -28.70 21.65
CA ILE A 128 13.25 -29.57 22.74
C ILE A 128 14.73 -29.77 22.49
N GLU A 129 15.58 -29.37 23.43
CA GLU A 129 16.99 -29.74 23.39
C GLU A 129 17.10 -31.27 23.40
N LEU A 130 17.58 -31.81 22.31
CA LEU A 130 17.89 -33.25 22.24
C LEU A 130 19.05 -33.53 23.18
N MET A 131 18.75 -34.00 24.38
CA MET A 131 19.76 -34.61 25.25
C MET A 131 20.17 -35.96 24.62
N LEU A 132 21.22 -35.93 23.83
CA LEU A 132 21.82 -37.14 23.34
C LEU A 132 22.35 -37.96 24.58
N PRO A 133 22.03 -39.26 24.67
CA PRO A 133 22.58 -40.08 25.72
C PRO A 133 24.11 -40.06 25.64
N LYS A 134 24.77 -39.93 26.80
CA LYS A 134 26.23 -40.03 26.88
C LYS A 134 26.65 -41.39 26.37
N LEU A 135 27.35 -41.44 25.25
CA LEU A 135 27.97 -42.66 24.74
C LEU A 135 29.10 -43.06 25.69
N ASN A 136 28.88 -44.12 26.44
CA ASN A 136 29.96 -44.78 27.18
C ASN A 136 30.73 -45.71 26.22
N LEU A 137 31.73 -45.17 25.57
CA LEU A 137 32.63 -45.97 24.73
C LEU A 137 33.54 -46.80 25.64
N PRO A 138 33.71 -48.11 25.37
CA PRO A 138 34.69 -48.92 26.09
C PRO A 138 36.10 -48.35 25.88
N LYS A 139 36.89 -48.34 26.96
CA LYS A 139 38.29 -47.95 26.86
C LYS A 139 39.04 -48.97 26.00
N LEU A 140 39.72 -48.50 24.98
CA LEU A 140 40.64 -49.34 24.20
C LEU A 140 41.82 -49.78 25.11
N GLU A 141 41.95 -51.06 25.29
CA GLU A 141 43.14 -51.64 25.91
C GLU A 141 44.30 -51.62 24.90
N LYS A 142 45.48 -51.17 25.34
CA LYS A 142 46.69 -51.28 24.56
C LYS A 142 47.04 -52.76 24.42
N ILE A 143 47.13 -53.21 23.18
CA ILE A 143 47.75 -54.52 22.88
C ILE A 143 49.25 -54.28 22.85
N ASP A 144 49.97 -54.88 23.80
CA ASP A 144 51.45 -54.90 23.85
C ASP A 144 52.00 -55.82 22.75
#